data_9a884f583ae3298383d3f0b93e5f6e9b
#
_entry.id   9a884f583ae3298383d3f0b93e5f6e9b
#
_cell.length_a   1.000
_cell.length_b   1.000
_cell.length_c   1.000
_cell.angle_alpha   90.00
_cell.angle_beta   90.00
_cell.angle_gamma   90.00
#
_symmetry.space_group_name_H-M   'P 1'
#
loop_
_entity.id
_entity.type
_entity.pdbx_description
1 polymer ?
#
loop_
_entity_poly.entity_id
_entity_poly.type
_entity_poly.pdbx_seq_one_letter_code
_entity_poly.pdbx_strand_id
1 'polypeptide(L)'
;PKGIKVSKVTNLADDIAMNLAAESIRIEAPIPGKNTIGIETPNKIKENVHFANIIKNNELDKGELKVILGKNIVGRDKFIDIVKMPHLLIAGQTGSGKSVAINTILSTLISKKTEQEVKFILVDPKMVELMPYNGIPHLLVPVIIDPTQAAIALKWTVNEMEERYKKLASLGVRNIKTYNEFMRSDKMPYIVVIIDELADLMMVSANSVEISIARIAQKARAVGIHLIVATQRPSTDVITGMIKANLPSRISFALRSQIDSRTILDQ
;
A
#
# COMPACT_ATOMS: atom_id res chain seq x y z
N PRO A 1 31.73 -18.02 -4.87
CA PRO A 1 32.97 -18.83 -4.75
C PRO A 1 32.92 -19.60 -3.42
N LYS A 2 33.29 -20.89 -3.47
CA LYS A 2 33.34 -21.73 -2.26
C LYS A 2 34.36 -21.11 -1.27
N GLY A 3 33.95 -20.89 -0.02
CA GLY A 3 34.84 -20.44 1.06
C GLY A 3 34.93 -18.93 1.32
N ILE A 4 34.19 -18.08 0.58
CA ILE A 4 34.14 -16.64 0.87
C ILE A 4 32.91 -16.36 1.75
N LYS A 5 33.15 -15.72 2.90
CA LYS A 5 32.05 -15.26 3.79
C LYS A 5 31.23 -14.16 3.09
N VAL A 6 29.91 -14.25 3.18
CA VAL A 6 28.98 -13.27 2.61
C VAL A 6 29.31 -11.83 3.05
N SER A 7 29.66 -11.66 4.34
CA SER A 7 30.02 -10.36 4.90
C SER A 7 31.25 -9.71 4.21
N LYS A 8 32.16 -10.48 3.64
CA LYS A 8 33.28 -9.91 2.85
C LYS A 8 32.80 -9.26 1.55
N VAL A 9 31.70 -9.78 0.96
CA VAL A 9 31.15 -9.24 -0.27
C VAL A 9 30.29 -8.03 0.02
N THR A 10 29.44 -8.10 1.07
CA THR A 10 28.57 -6.97 1.44
C THR A 10 29.37 -5.75 1.89
N ASN A 11 30.53 -5.94 2.54
CA ASN A 11 31.40 -4.84 2.95
C ASN A 11 32.14 -4.16 1.77
N LEU A 12 32.11 -4.73 0.56
CA LEU A 12 32.69 -4.12 -0.64
C LEU A 12 31.69 -3.25 -1.41
N ALA A 13 30.52 -2.99 -0.86
CA ALA A 13 29.48 -2.24 -1.57
C ALA A 13 29.98 -0.87 -2.04
N ASP A 14 30.65 -0.12 -1.17
CA ASP A 14 31.16 1.22 -1.50
C ASP A 14 32.28 1.16 -2.54
N ASP A 15 33.19 0.19 -2.42
CA ASP A 15 34.29 -0.02 -3.39
C ASP A 15 33.75 -0.37 -4.78
N ILE A 16 32.71 -1.23 -4.83
CA ILE A 16 32.06 -1.62 -6.09
C ILE A 16 31.30 -0.43 -6.68
N ALA A 17 30.58 0.34 -5.86
CA ALA A 17 29.86 1.54 -6.30
C ALA A 17 30.83 2.57 -6.90
N MET A 18 31.97 2.80 -6.24
CA MET A 18 33.01 3.71 -6.73
C MET A 18 33.58 3.26 -8.07
N ASN A 19 33.92 1.96 -8.21
CA ASN A 19 34.48 1.41 -9.46
C ASN A 19 33.47 1.48 -10.63
N LEU A 20 32.17 1.41 -10.35
CA LEU A 20 31.12 1.49 -11.35
C LEU A 20 30.66 2.93 -11.61
N ALA A 21 31.21 3.92 -10.90
CA ALA A 21 30.75 5.30 -10.88
C ALA A 21 29.23 5.42 -10.62
N ALA A 22 28.73 4.57 -9.70
CA ALA A 22 27.33 4.54 -9.30
C ALA A 22 27.14 5.28 -7.98
N GLU A 23 26.05 6.01 -7.80
CA GLU A 23 25.73 6.69 -6.54
C GLU A 23 25.58 5.72 -5.36
N SER A 24 25.02 4.55 -5.64
CA SER A 24 24.87 3.45 -4.67
C SER A 24 24.64 2.13 -5.40
N ILE A 25 24.94 1.02 -4.73
CA ILE A 25 24.56 -0.31 -5.17
C ILE A 25 23.82 -1.04 -4.07
N ARG A 26 23.01 -2.04 -4.45
CA ARG A 26 22.40 -2.95 -3.50
C ARG A 26 22.97 -4.35 -3.67
N ILE A 27 23.41 -4.94 -2.56
CA ILE A 27 23.89 -6.31 -2.54
C ILE A 27 22.85 -7.18 -1.80
N GLU A 28 22.26 -8.13 -2.51
CA GLU A 28 21.36 -9.13 -1.94
C GLU A 28 22.12 -10.45 -1.77
N ALA A 29 22.39 -10.82 -0.53
CA ALA A 29 23.26 -11.94 -0.24
C ALA A 29 22.80 -12.73 0.99
N PRO A 30 22.33 -13.99 0.79
CA PRO A 30 22.08 -14.66 -0.49
C PRO A 30 20.78 -14.20 -1.17
N ILE A 31 20.66 -14.43 -2.47
CA ILE A 31 19.34 -14.30 -3.13
C ILE A 31 18.44 -15.43 -2.59
N PRO A 32 17.21 -15.12 -2.11
CA PRO A 32 16.31 -16.12 -1.57
C PRO A 32 16.09 -17.30 -2.52
N GLY A 33 16.30 -18.52 -2.02
CA GLY A 33 16.18 -19.76 -2.80
C GLY A 33 17.31 -20.04 -3.80
N LYS A 34 18.43 -19.28 -3.75
CA LYS A 34 19.59 -19.48 -4.62
C LYS A 34 20.91 -19.44 -3.84
N ASN A 35 21.91 -20.16 -4.34
CA ASN A 35 23.27 -20.13 -3.82
C ASN A 35 24.14 -19.02 -4.47
N THR A 36 23.52 -17.87 -4.77
CA THR A 36 24.16 -16.76 -5.48
C THR A 36 23.94 -15.45 -4.75
N ILE A 37 24.82 -14.49 -5.01
CA ILE A 37 24.73 -13.11 -4.54
C ILE A 37 24.25 -12.27 -5.72
N GLY A 38 23.30 -11.37 -5.49
CA GLY A 38 22.85 -10.37 -6.43
C GLY A 38 23.53 -9.04 -6.16
N ILE A 39 24.03 -8.38 -7.20
CA ILE A 39 24.52 -7.01 -7.14
C ILE A 39 23.62 -6.20 -8.09
N GLU A 40 22.87 -5.29 -7.53
CA GLU A 40 21.97 -4.40 -8.27
C GLU A 40 22.67 -3.05 -8.44
N THR A 41 22.84 -2.61 -9.69
CA THR A 41 23.41 -1.32 -10.03
C THR A 41 22.37 -0.47 -10.76
N PRO A 42 22.30 0.84 -10.50
CA PRO A 42 21.38 1.70 -11.21
C PRO A 42 21.77 1.79 -12.70
N ASN A 43 20.73 1.82 -13.57
CA ASN A 43 20.95 2.06 -14.98
C ASN A 43 21.48 3.48 -15.23
N LYS A 44 22.43 3.66 -16.13
CA LYS A 44 22.92 4.97 -16.57
C LYS A 44 21.79 5.81 -17.20
N ILE A 45 20.92 5.15 -17.96
CA ILE A 45 19.73 5.77 -18.56
C ILE A 45 18.51 5.09 -17.93
N LYS A 46 17.71 5.88 -17.21
CA LYS A 46 16.47 5.39 -16.58
C LYS A 46 15.37 5.37 -17.63
N GLU A 47 14.71 4.23 -17.80
CA GLU A 47 13.54 4.09 -18.66
C GLU A 47 12.26 4.40 -17.89
N ASN A 48 11.35 5.15 -18.53
CA ASN A 48 10.05 5.44 -17.95
C ASN A 48 9.12 4.22 -18.03
N VAL A 49 8.53 3.85 -16.91
CA VAL A 49 7.53 2.79 -16.84
C VAL A 49 6.14 3.40 -17.07
N HIS A 50 5.61 3.24 -18.29
CA HIS A 50 4.32 3.81 -18.65
C HIS A 50 3.15 2.94 -18.16
N PHE A 51 2.23 3.54 -17.40
CA PHE A 51 1.00 2.91 -16.90
C PHE A 51 0.18 2.28 -18.03
N ALA A 52 0.02 2.99 -19.17
CA ALA A 52 -0.76 2.54 -20.32
C ALA A 52 -0.29 1.20 -20.92
N ASN A 53 0.97 0.83 -20.72
CA ASN A 53 1.50 -0.44 -21.21
C ASN A 53 1.14 -1.60 -20.27
N ILE A 54 1.09 -1.34 -18.96
CA ILE A 54 0.87 -2.38 -17.95
C ILE A 54 -0.62 -2.63 -17.68
N ILE A 55 -1.47 -1.60 -17.79
CA ILE A 55 -2.92 -1.71 -17.51
C ILE A 55 -3.64 -2.71 -18.44
N LYS A 56 -3.06 -2.99 -19.60
CA LYS A 56 -3.58 -3.96 -20.58
C LYS A 56 -3.26 -5.41 -20.25
N ASN A 57 -2.43 -5.65 -19.20
CA ASN A 57 -2.01 -6.99 -18.83
C ASN A 57 -3.18 -7.76 -18.20
N ASN A 58 -3.54 -8.92 -18.79
CA ASN A 58 -4.64 -9.77 -18.35
C ASN A 58 -4.44 -10.37 -16.95
N GLU A 59 -3.22 -10.29 -16.38
CA GLU A 59 -2.97 -10.69 -15.00
C GLU A 59 -3.79 -9.84 -14.01
N LEU A 60 -4.14 -8.60 -14.35
CA LEU A 60 -4.99 -7.73 -13.52
C LEU A 60 -6.41 -8.29 -13.34
N ASP A 61 -6.91 -9.03 -14.31
CA ASP A 61 -8.27 -9.58 -14.28
C ASP A 61 -8.37 -10.86 -13.41
N LYS A 62 -7.23 -11.40 -12.96
CA LYS A 62 -7.16 -12.65 -12.16
C LYS A 62 -7.25 -12.44 -10.65
N GLY A 63 -7.68 -11.28 -10.17
CA GLY A 63 -7.79 -10.96 -8.75
C GLY A 63 -8.99 -10.08 -8.43
N GLU A 64 -9.40 -10.06 -7.17
CA GLU A 64 -10.52 -9.23 -6.73
C GLU A 64 -10.17 -7.73 -6.80
N LEU A 65 -9.04 -7.34 -6.18
CA LEU A 65 -8.53 -5.97 -6.18
C LEU A 65 -7.03 -5.96 -6.54
N LYS A 66 -6.72 -6.49 -7.73
CA LYS A 66 -5.33 -6.56 -8.22
C LYS A 66 -4.93 -5.22 -8.82
N VAL A 67 -3.76 -4.72 -8.41
CA VAL A 67 -3.23 -3.40 -8.81
C VAL A 67 -1.80 -3.48 -9.29
N ILE A 68 -1.41 -2.51 -10.10
CA ILE A 68 -0.07 -2.37 -10.64
C ILE A 68 0.86 -1.80 -9.57
N LEU A 69 2.06 -2.39 -9.41
CA LEU A 69 3.18 -1.80 -8.70
C LEU A 69 4.23 -1.17 -9.62
N GLY A 70 4.36 -1.71 -10.84
CA GLY A 70 5.37 -1.29 -11.80
C GLY A 70 6.10 -2.49 -12.40
N LYS A 71 7.42 -2.37 -12.55
CA LYS A 71 8.30 -3.45 -13.06
C LYS A 71 9.34 -3.84 -12.02
N ASN A 72 9.73 -5.11 -12.03
CA ASN A 72 10.86 -5.56 -11.24
C ASN A 72 12.21 -5.27 -11.96
N ILE A 73 13.32 -5.58 -11.30
CA ILE A 73 14.68 -5.37 -11.81
C ILE A 73 15.01 -6.08 -13.13
N VAL A 74 14.22 -7.09 -13.51
CA VAL A 74 14.37 -7.79 -14.81
C VAL A 74 13.31 -7.35 -15.83
N GLY A 75 12.64 -6.21 -15.61
CA GLY A 75 11.71 -5.60 -16.53
C GLY A 75 10.32 -6.25 -16.60
N ARG A 76 10.00 -7.23 -15.73
CA ARG A 76 8.69 -7.89 -15.70
C ARG A 76 7.69 -7.10 -14.87
N ASP A 77 6.45 -7.01 -15.37
CA ASP A 77 5.35 -6.37 -14.66
C ASP A 77 5.12 -7.01 -13.28
N LYS A 78 4.89 -6.17 -12.28
CA LYS A 78 4.58 -6.58 -10.92
C LYS A 78 3.23 -6.03 -10.48
N PHE A 79 2.48 -6.92 -9.85
CA PHE A 79 1.14 -6.67 -9.35
C PHE A 79 1.04 -7.12 -7.89
N ILE A 80 0.18 -6.48 -7.14
CA ILE A 80 -0.30 -6.96 -5.84
C ILE A 80 -1.81 -7.07 -5.87
N ASP A 81 -2.36 -7.93 -5.02
CA ASP A 81 -3.80 -8.03 -4.78
C ASP A 81 -4.09 -7.52 -3.38
N ILE A 82 -4.80 -6.40 -3.28
CA ILE A 82 -5.12 -5.75 -2.00
C ILE A 82 -5.90 -6.69 -1.08
N VAL A 83 -6.74 -7.58 -1.61
CA VAL A 83 -7.48 -8.56 -0.80
C VAL A 83 -6.53 -9.56 -0.13
N LYS A 84 -5.42 -9.91 -0.79
CA LYS A 84 -4.39 -10.81 -0.26
C LYS A 84 -3.44 -10.11 0.70
N MET A 85 -3.21 -8.81 0.48
CA MET A 85 -2.42 -7.90 1.33
C MET A 85 -3.36 -6.85 1.92
N PRO A 86 -4.24 -7.22 2.86
CA PRO A 86 -5.49 -6.52 3.14
C PRO A 86 -5.31 -5.08 3.61
N HIS A 87 -4.17 -4.77 4.19
CA HIS A 87 -3.87 -3.44 4.70
C HIS A 87 -2.41 -3.14 4.40
N LEU A 88 -2.17 -2.01 3.73
CA LEU A 88 -0.89 -1.62 3.19
C LEU A 88 -0.40 -0.32 3.83
N LEU A 89 0.81 -0.34 4.35
CA LEU A 89 1.53 0.84 4.79
C LEU A 89 2.53 1.26 3.71
N ILE A 90 2.48 2.52 3.29
CA ILE A 90 3.38 3.07 2.27
C ILE A 90 4.15 4.24 2.89
N ALA A 91 5.48 4.16 2.87
CA ALA A 91 6.33 5.26 3.32
C ALA A 91 7.26 5.75 2.21
N GLY A 92 7.58 7.04 2.22
CA GLY A 92 8.52 7.62 1.27
C GLY A 92 8.63 9.12 1.41
N GLN A 93 9.83 9.66 1.27
CA GLN A 93 10.04 11.11 1.28
C GLN A 93 9.39 11.79 0.08
N THR A 94 9.26 13.09 0.13
CA THR A 94 8.79 13.91 -1.01
C THR A 94 9.65 13.63 -2.24
N GLY A 95 9.02 13.41 -3.39
CA GLY A 95 9.71 13.09 -4.65
C GLY A 95 10.22 11.64 -4.79
N SER A 96 10.00 10.77 -3.80
CA SER A 96 10.44 9.37 -3.86
C SER A 96 9.59 8.45 -4.75
N GLY A 97 8.39 8.90 -5.14
CA GLY A 97 7.43 8.10 -5.91
C GLY A 97 6.21 7.60 -5.12
N LYS A 98 6.08 7.94 -3.82
CA LYS A 98 4.94 7.55 -2.97
C LYS A 98 3.59 7.92 -3.62
N SER A 99 3.41 9.18 -3.99
CA SER A 99 2.17 9.67 -4.62
C SER A 99 1.91 9.03 -5.98
N VAL A 100 2.96 8.78 -6.77
CA VAL A 100 2.85 8.06 -8.05
C VAL A 100 2.32 6.65 -7.83
N ALA A 101 2.80 5.94 -6.79
CA ALA A 101 2.33 4.60 -6.46
C ALA A 101 0.85 4.61 -6.02
N ILE A 102 0.44 5.56 -5.17
CA ILE A 102 -0.97 5.70 -4.74
C ILE A 102 -1.86 5.99 -5.96
N ASN A 103 -1.46 6.93 -6.82
CA ASN A 103 -2.17 7.25 -8.04
C ASN A 103 -2.24 6.05 -9.00
N THR A 104 -1.17 5.25 -9.10
CA THR A 104 -1.15 4.01 -9.90
C THR A 104 -2.16 2.99 -9.36
N ILE A 105 -2.22 2.81 -8.03
CA ILE A 105 -3.19 1.91 -7.38
C ILE A 105 -4.62 2.38 -7.67
N LEU A 106 -4.93 3.66 -7.42
CA LEU A 106 -6.26 4.23 -7.67
C LEU A 106 -6.66 4.13 -9.14
N SER A 107 -5.79 4.56 -10.06
CA SER A 107 -6.05 4.50 -11.50
C SER A 107 -6.26 3.07 -11.98
N THR A 108 -5.54 2.08 -11.41
CA THR A 108 -5.76 0.68 -11.73
C THR A 108 -7.14 0.22 -11.31
N LEU A 109 -7.55 0.50 -10.06
CA LEU A 109 -8.86 0.10 -9.55
C LEU A 109 -10.01 0.77 -10.32
N ILE A 110 -9.93 2.08 -10.56
CA ILE A 110 -10.94 2.82 -11.31
C ILE A 110 -11.06 2.30 -12.76
N SER A 111 -9.94 1.91 -13.37
CA SER A 111 -9.94 1.39 -14.75
C SER A 111 -10.45 -0.04 -14.86
N LYS A 112 -10.36 -0.84 -13.80
CA LYS A 112 -10.66 -2.28 -13.83
C LYS A 112 -11.91 -2.68 -13.07
N LYS A 113 -12.45 -1.81 -12.22
CA LYS A 113 -13.61 -2.07 -11.36
C LYS A 113 -14.64 -0.97 -11.49
N THR A 114 -15.90 -1.35 -11.49
CA THR A 114 -17.02 -0.42 -11.44
C THR A 114 -17.24 0.11 -10.02
N GLU A 115 -18.00 1.20 -9.89
CA GLU A 115 -18.40 1.75 -8.60
C GLU A 115 -19.30 0.82 -7.78
N GLN A 116 -19.86 -0.21 -8.39
CA GLN A 116 -20.62 -1.26 -7.73
C GLN A 116 -19.72 -2.38 -7.18
N GLU A 117 -18.49 -2.49 -7.66
CA GLU A 117 -17.51 -3.47 -7.20
C GLU A 117 -16.57 -2.89 -6.16
N VAL A 118 -16.19 -1.61 -6.29
CA VAL A 118 -15.28 -0.95 -5.34
C VAL A 118 -15.72 0.48 -5.04
N LYS A 119 -15.65 0.85 -3.78
CA LYS A 119 -15.88 2.20 -3.27
C LYS A 119 -14.64 2.72 -2.54
N PHE A 120 -14.46 4.03 -2.56
CA PHE A 120 -13.33 4.69 -1.91
C PHE A 120 -13.75 5.67 -0.84
N ILE A 121 -12.93 5.74 0.21
CA ILE A 121 -12.83 6.88 1.12
C ILE A 121 -11.40 7.41 0.96
N LEU A 122 -11.28 8.63 0.45
CA LEU A 122 -9.98 9.27 0.19
C LEU A 122 -9.76 10.40 1.20
N VAL A 123 -8.59 10.38 1.84
CA VAL A 123 -8.18 11.39 2.83
C VAL A 123 -6.90 12.06 2.36
N ASP A 124 -7.00 13.36 2.07
CA ASP A 124 -5.91 14.20 1.56
C ASP A 124 -5.85 15.53 2.33
N PRO A 125 -5.23 15.56 3.52
CA PRO A 125 -5.15 16.77 4.33
C PRO A 125 -4.40 17.92 3.67
N LYS A 126 -3.55 17.61 2.69
CA LYS A 126 -2.73 18.60 1.98
C LYS A 126 -3.42 19.17 0.72
N MET A 127 -4.53 18.60 0.29
CA MET A 127 -5.30 18.99 -0.89
C MET A 127 -4.47 18.98 -2.19
N VAL A 128 -3.57 18.02 -2.38
CA VAL A 128 -2.65 17.97 -3.52
C VAL A 128 -2.82 16.73 -4.36
N GLU A 129 -2.75 15.55 -3.74
CA GLU A 129 -2.55 14.29 -4.46
C GLU A 129 -3.85 13.61 -4.87
N LEU A 130 -4.88 13.67 -4.03
CA LEU A 130 -6.13 12.94 -4.22
C LEU A 130 -7.31 13.82 -4.69
N MET A 131 -7.15 15.14 -4.67
CA MET A 131 -8.19 16.08 -5.12
C MET A 131 -8.65 15.85 -6.58
N PRO A 132 -7.77 15.43 -7.53
CA PRO A 132 -8.23 15.13 -8.89
C PRO A 132 -9.27 14.02 -9.00
N TYR A 133 -9.40 13.19 -7.98
CA TYR A 133 -10.42 12.12 -7.92
C TYR A 133 -11.76 12.59 -7.34
N ASN A 134 -11.87 13.84 -6.90
CA ASN A 134 -13.12 14.33 -6.32
C ASN A 134 -14.25 14.30 -7.37
N GLY A 135 -15.39 13.74 -6.99
CA GLY A 135 -16.56 13.62 -7.89
C GLY A 135 -16.64 12.34 -8.72
N ILE A 136 -15.67 11.42 -8.66
CA ILE A 136 -15.81 10.13 -9.33
C ILE A 136 -16.92 9.29 -8.64
N PRO A 137 -17.66 8.43 -9.38
CA PRO A 137 -18.78 7.67 -8.84
C PRO A 137 -18.37 6.61 -7.81
N HIS A 138 -17.10 6.27 -7.74
CA HIS A 138 -16.55 5.34 -6.76
C HIS A 138 -16.45 5.92 -5.34
N LEU A 139 -16.53 7.23 -5.16
CA LEU A 139 -16.41 7.84 -3.83
C LEU A 139 -17.67 7.62 -2.98
N LEU A 140 -17.48 7.22 -1.72
CA LEU A 140 -18.56 7.19 -0.72
C LEU A 140 -18.87 8.59 -0.18
N VAL A 141 -17.86 9.44 -0.09
CA VAL A 141 -17.94 10.84 0.34
C VAL A 141 -16.92 11.65 -0.48
N PRO A 142 -17.10 12.96 -0.63
CA PRO A 142 -16.06 13.81 -1.24
C PRO A 142 -14.71 13.60 -0.56
N VAL A 143 -13.61 13.88 -1.26
CA VAL A 143 -12.25 13.77 -0.71
C VAL A 143 -12.17 14.54 0.61
N ILE A 144 -11.79 13.85 1.68
CA ILE A 144 -11.74 14.41 3.03
C ILE A 144 -10.42 15.14 3.22
N ILE A 145 -10.50 16.42 3.53
CA ILE A 145 -9.34 17.31 3.70
C ILE A 145 -9.08 17.67 5.17
N ASP A 146 -10.10 17.59 6.01
CA ASP A 146 -10.00 17.92 7.43
C ASP A 146 -9.65 16.66 8.26
N PRO A 147 -8.58 16.69 9.08
CA PRO A 147 -8.18 15.55 9.91
C PRO A 147 -9.24 15.08 10.91
N THR A 148 -10.08 15.98 11.42
CA THR A 148 -11.18 15.62 12.34
C THR A 148 -12.25 14.83 11.61
N GLN A 149 -12.61 15.26 10.39
CA GLN A 149 -13.53 14.53 9.53
C GLN A 149 -12.96 13.17 9.11
N ALA A 150 -11.65 13.08 8.89
CA ALA A 150 -10.97 11.83 8.62
C ALA A 150 -11.10 10.83 9.79
N ALA A 151 -10.93 11.29 11.04
CA ALA A 151 -11.15 10.46 12.21
C ALA A 151 -12.62 9.96 12.32
N ILE A 152 -13.58 10.80 11.98
CA ILE A 152 -15.01 10.43 11.92
C ILE A 152 -15.24 9.38 10.83
N ALA A 153 -14.67 9.54 9.65
CA ALA A 153 -14.79 8.58 8.55
C ALA A 153 -14.18 7.22 8.90
N LEU A 154 -13.06 7.19 9.60
CA LEU A 154 -12.47 5.95 10.10
C LEU A 154 -13.37 5.27 11.14
N LYS A 155 -13.99 6.02 12.04
CA LYS A 155 -14.97 5.49 12.99
C LYS A 155 -16.21 4.96 12.27
N TRP A 156 -16.70 5.66 11.25
CA TRP A 156 -17.78 5.17 10.40
C TRP A 156 -17.37 3.84 9.71
N THR A 157 -16.16 3.75 9.21
CA THR A 157 -15.63 2.53 8.57
C THR A 157 -15.63 1.33 9.54
N VAL A 158 -15.32 1.57 10.83
CA VAL A 158 -15.44 0.54 11.88
C VAL A 158 -16.88 0.08 12.05
N ASN A 159 -17.84 1.01 12.08
CA ASN A 159 -19.27 0.68 12.21
C ASN A 159 -19.77 -0.09 10.96
N GLU A 160 -19.40 0.34 9.77
CA GLU A 160 -19.71 -0.36 8.52
C GLU A 160 -19.17 -1.79 8.52
N MET A 161 -17.95 -1.98 9.01
CA MET A 161 -17.36 -3.31 9.20
C MET A 161 -18.25 -4.19 10.09
N GLU A 162 -18.72 -3.67 11.20
CA GLU A 162 -19.59 -4.41 12.15
C GLU A 162 -20.94 -4.74 11.53
N GLU A 163 -21.56 -3.80 10.80
CA GLU A 163 -22.80 -4.06 10.08
C GLU A 163 -22.64 -5.11 8.98
N ARG A 164 -21.53 -5.11 8.26
CA ARG A 164 -21.21 -6.16 7.29
C ARG A 164 -21.08 -7.53 7.94
N TYR A 165 -20.45 -7.62 9.11
CA TYR A 165 -20.38 -8.87 9.86
C TYR A 165 -21.77 -9.40 10.24
N LYS A 166 -22.71 -8.54 10.66
CA LYS A 166 -24.09 -8.94 10.93
C LYS A 166 -24.78 -9.49 9.68
N LYS A 167 -24.57 -8.84 8.51
CA LYS A 167 -25.10 -9.33 7.22
C LYS A 167 -24.51 -10.68 6.83
N LEU A 168 -23.19 -10.89 6.99
CA LEU A 168 -22.56 -12.18 6.74
C LEU A 168 -23.12 -13.26 7.65
N ALA A 169 -23.26 -12.97 8.94
CA ALA A 169 -23.76 -13.89 9.94
C ALA A 169 -25.23 -14.30 9.67
N SER A 170 -26.09 -13.36 9.24
CA SER A 170 -27.49 -13.65 8.93
C SER A 170 -27.68 -14.64 7.77
N LEU A 171 -26.69 -14.74 6.88
CA LEU A 171 -26.67 -15.69 5.77
C LEU A 171 -25.77 -16.91 6.03
N GLY A 172 -25.13 -16.99 7.19
CA GLY A 172 -24.21 -18.07 7.53
C GLY A 172 -22.93 -18.12 6.65
N VAL A 173 -22.57 -17.00 6.02
CA VAL A 173 -21.38 -16.92 5.16
C VAL A 173 -20.21 -16.26 5.91
N ARG A 174 -18.96 -16.59 5.50
CA ARG A 174 -17.76 -16.19 6.25
C ARG A 174 -17.03 -14.98 5.69
N ASN A 175 -17.30 -14.58 4.46
CA ASN A 175 -16.61 -13.47 3.81
C ASN A 175 -17.43 -12.84 2.70
N ILE A 176 -17.01 -11.64 2.28
CA ILE A 176 -17.68 -10.85 1.25
C ILE A 176 -17.76 -11.58 -0.10
N LYS A 177 -16.76 -12.38 -0.45
CA LYS A 177 -16.77 -13.11 -1.72
C LYS A 177 -17.92 -14.11 -1.78
N THR A 178 -18.04 -14.96 -0.76
CA THR A 178 -19.13 -15.93 -0.64
C THR A 178 -20.49 -15.22 -0.52
N TYR A 179 -20.55 -14.08 0.19
CA TYR A 179 -21.75 -13.25 0.23
C TYR A 179 -22.16 -12.78 -1.18
N ASN A 180 -21.22 -12.24 -1.94
CA ASN A 180 -21.48 -11.72 -3.29
C ASN A 180 -21.80 -12.82 -4.32
N GLU A 181 -21.31 -14.03 -4.11
CA GLU A 181 -21.68 -15.21 -4.90
C GLU A 181 -23.14 -15.64 -4.61
N PHE A 182 -23.56 -15.50 -3.34
CA PHE A 182 -24.91 -15.80 -2.90
C PHE A 182 -25.91 -14.71 -3.31
N MET A 183 -25.60 -13.43 -3.07
CA MET A 183 -26.43 -12.26 -3.35
C MET A 183 -26.17 -11.69 -4.74
N ARG A 184 -26.62 -12.39 -5.79
CA ARG A 184 -26.30 -12.05 -7.19
C ARG A 184 -26.67 -10.64 -7.62
N SER A 185 -27.77 -10.09 -7.06
CA SER A 185 -28.31 -8.76 -7.41
C SER A 185 -28.00 -7.68 -6.38
N ASP A 186 -27.66 -8.04 -5.13
CA ASP A 186 -27.38 -7.10 -4.03
C ASP A 186 -25.98 -7.35 -3.46
N LYS A 187 -25.00 -7.18 -4.32
CA LYS A 187 -23.58 -7.37 -3.95
C LYS A 187 -23.09 -6.23 -3.08
N MET A 188 -22.29 -6.55 -2.09
CA MET A 188 -21.54 -5.56 -1.33
C MET A 188 -20.29 -5.15 -2.10
N PRO A 189 -20.03 -3.84 -2.33
CA PRO A 189 -18.76 -3.38 -2.88
C PRO A 189 -17.62 -3.58 -1.87
N TYR A 190 -16.42 -3.81 -2.36
CA TYR A 190 -15.23 -3.61 -1.55
C TYR A 190 -15.09 -2.14 -1.19
N ILE A 191 -14.53 -1.84 -0.03
CA ILE A 191 -14.20 -0.46 0.37
C ILE A 191 -12.69 -0.35 0.55
N VAL A 192 -12.09 0.61 -0.13
CA VAL A 192 -10.66 0.93 0.03
C VAL A 192 -10.54 2.32 0.62
N VAL A 193 -10.02 2.41 1.83
CA VAL A 193 -9.73 3.68 2.51
C VAL A 193 -8.28 4.02 2.24
N ILE A 194 -8.02 5.19 1.66
CA ILE A 194 -6.67 5.66 1.34
C ILE A 194 -6.39 6.95 2.12
N ILE A 195 -5.32 6.94 2.89
CA ILE A 195 -4.82 8.09 3.65
C ILE A 195 -3.47 8.48 3.05
N ASP A 196 -3.38 9.66 2.44
CA ASP A 196 -2.14 10.14 1.81
C ASP A 196 -1.06 10.53 2.82
N GLU A 197 -1.48 11.12 3.97
CA GLU A 197 -0.54 11.51 5.01
C GLU A 197 -1.10 11.23 6.41
N LEU A 198 -0.68 10.10 6.99
CA LEU A 198 -1.09 9.70 8.32
C LEU A 198 -0.62 10.68 9.40
N ALA A 199 0.58 11.27 9.24
CA ALA A 199 1.15 12.18 10.23
C ALA A 199 0.21 13.34 10.56
N ASP A 200 -0.48 13.89 9.57
CA ASP A 200 -1.37 15.03 9.75
C ASP A 200 -2.62 14.62 10.58
N LEU A 201 -3.09 13.40 10.45
CA LEU A 201 -4.18 12.86 11.28
C LEU A 201 -3.72 12.60 12.72
N MET A 202 -2.52 12.04 12.88
CA MET A 202 -1.94 11.74 14.20
C MET A 202 -1.69 13.01 15.03
N MET A 203 -1.37 14.13 14.39
CA MET A 203 -1.20 15.42 15.08
C MET A 203 -2.50 15.94 15.70
N VAL A 204 -3.67 15.62 15.15
CA VAL A 204 -4.97 16.17 15.56
C VAL A 204 -5.75 15.17 16.43
N SER A 205 -5.74 13.90 16.10
CA SER A 205 -6.62 12.90 16.69
C SER A 205 -5.95 11.52 16.86
N ALA A 206 -4.69 11.50 17.33
CA ALA A 206 -3.86 10.30 17.38
C ALA A 206 -4.58 9.06 17.92
N ASN A 207 -5.12 9.15 19.13
CA ASN A 207 -5.75 8.00 19.81
C ASN A 207 -6.95 7.43 19.04
N SER A 208 -7.83 8.31 18.53
CA SER A 208 -9.03 7.88 17.77
C SER A 208 -8.66 7.25 16.43
N VAL A 209 -7.69 7.84 15.73
CA VAL A 209 -7.18 7.35 14.43
C VAL A 209 -6.48 6.01 14.62
N GLU A 210 -5.57 5.90 15.57
CA GLU A 210 -4.82 4.67 15.86
C GLU A 210 -5.73 3.50 16.21
N ILE A 211 -6.69 3.70 17.13
CA ILE A 211 -7.66 2.68 17.52
C ILE A 211 -8.51 2.24 16.32
N SER A 212 -8.98 3.19 15.51
CA SER A 212 -9.81 2.87 14.35
C SER A 212 -9.02 2.07 13.30
N ILE A 213 -7.79 2.49 12.98
CA ILE A 213 -6.90 1.77 12.06
C ILE A 213 -6.65 0.35 12.58
N ALA A 214 -6.31 0.20 13.86
CA ALA A 214 -6.05 -1.11 14.46
C ALA A 214 -7.29 -2.04 14.37
N ARG A 215 -8.48 -1.54 14.71
CA ARG A 215 -9.73 -2.32 14.63
C ARG A 215 -10.05 -2.76 13.20
N ILE A 216 -9.93 -1.87 12.23
CA ILE A 216 -10.14 -2.18 10.82
C ILE A 216 -9.11 -3.23 10.39
N ALA A 217 -7.83 -3.00 10.65
CA ALA A 217 -6.76 -3.87 10.21
C ALA A 217 -6.85 -5.30 10.79
N GLN A 218 -7.36 -5.44 12.02
CA GLN A 218 -7.54 -6.75 12.65
C GLN A 218 -8.70 -7.56 12.08
N LYS A 219 -9.78 -6.91 11.63
CA LYS A 219 -11.04 -7.62 11.37
C LYS A 219 -11.61 -7.38 9.97
N ALA A 220 -11.30 -6.27 9.29
CA ALA A 220 -12.06 -5.84 8.12
C ALA A 220 -11.81 -6.65 6.83
N ARG A 221 -10.75 -7.46 6.79
CA ARG A 221 -10.40 -8.28 5.61
C ARG A 221 -11.56 -9.14 5.12
N ALA A 222 -12.22 -9.85 6.03
CA ALA A 222 -13.30 -10.78 5.66
C ALA A 222 -14.54 -10.07 5.11
N VAL A 223 -14.76 -8.83 5.50
CA VAL A 223 -15.91 -8.02 5.05
C VAL A 223 -15.57 -7.07 3.89
N GLY A 224 -14.38 -7.23 3.29
CA GLY A 224 -13.97 -6.51 2.08
C GLY A 224 -13.66 -5.04 2.30
N ILE A 225 -13.13 -4.66 3.47
CA ILE A 225 -12.67 -3.31 3.75
C ILE A 225 -11.14 -3.34 3.91
N HIS A 226 -10.46 -2.46 3.19
CA HIS A 226 -9.00 -2.43 3.10
C HIS A 226 -8.47 -1.03 3.35
N LEU A 227 -7.30 -0.95 4.01
CA LEU A 227 -6.59 0.30 4.28
C LEU A 227 -5.34 0.41 3.42
N ILE A 228 -5.12 1.57 2.84
CA ILE A 228 -3.84 2.01 2.29
C ILE A 228 -3.46 3.26 3.07
N VAL A 229 -2.49 3.13 3.95
CA VAL A 229 -2.05 4.21 4.83
C VAL A 229 -0.68 4.67 4.37
N ALA A 230 -0.55 5.94 4.02
CA ALA A 230 0.71 6.48 3.56
C ALA A 230 1.22 7.60 4.47
N THR A 231 2.54 7.81 4.48
CA THR A 231 3.19 8.91 5.20
C THR A 231 4.52 9.29 4.57
N GLN A 232 4.84 10.56 4.64
CA GLN A 232 6.17 11.11 4.34
C GLN A 232 7.05 11.24 5.59
N ARG A 233 6.47 11.02 6.79
CA ARG A 233 7.12 11.13 8.09
C ARG A 233 7.04 9.80 8.84
N PRO A 234 7.92 8.84 8.53
CA PRO A 234 7.90 7.53 9.17
C PRO A 234 8.57 7.51 10.56
N SER A 235 8.21 8.46 11.41
CA SER A 235 8.67 8.54 12.80
C SER A 235 7.85 7.61 13.71
N THR A 236 8.38 7.28 14.87
CA THR A 236 7.76 6.33 15.82
C THR A 236 6.48 6.84 16.47
N ASP A 237 6.27 8.15 16.51
CA ASP A 237 5.05 8.82 16.96
C ASP A 237 3.92 8.77 15.90
N VAL A 238 4.28 8.64 14.62
CA VAL A 238 3.33 8.46 13.51
C VAL A 238 3.08 6.98 13.23
N ILE A 239 4.14 6.20 13.11
CA ILE A 239 4.09 4.75 12.86
C ILE A 239 4.36 4.01 14.17
N THR A 240 3.36 4.03 15.02
CA THR A 240 3.42 3.42 16.36
C THR A 240 3.53 1.90 16.31
N GLY A 241 3.88 1.29 17.43
CA GLY A 241 3.92 -0.17 17.55
C GLY A 241 2.57 -0.82 17.23
N MET A 242 1.46 -0.18 17.59
CA MET A 242 0.10 -0.66 17.30
C MET A 242 -0.18 -0.64 15.79
N ILE A 243 0.16 0.43 15.09
CA ILE A 243 0.01 0.54 13.63
C ILE A 243 0.87 -0.52 12.93
N LYS A 244 2.14 -0.65 13.30
CA LYS A 244 3.05 -1.65 12.73
C LYS A 244 2.58 -3.08 12.91
N ALA A 245 2.09 -3.42 14.09
CA ALA A 245 1.60 -4.76 14.40
C ALA A 245 0.38 -5.16 13.56
N ASN A 246 -0.43 -4.17 13.14
CA ASN A 246 -1.67 -4.40 12.42
C ASN A 246 -1.58 -4.16 10.91
N LEU A 247 -0.53 -3.48 10.43
CA LEU A 247 -0.26 -3.26 9.00
C LEU A 247 1.01 -4.02 8.58
N PRO A 248 0.93 -5.34 8.36
CA PRO A 248 2.12 -6.15 8.08
C PRO A 248 2.65 -6.00 6.67
N SER A 249 1.81 -5.61 5.71
CA SER A 249 2.23 -5.37 4.33
C SER A 249 2.78 -3.96 4.20
N ARG A 250 4.02 -3.83 3.73
CA ARG A 250 4.71 -2.54 3.71
C ARG A 250 5.42 -2.31 2.39
N ILE A 251 5.36 -1.07 1.90
CA ILE A 251 6.12 -0.57 0.76
C ILE A 251 6.92 0.64 1.24
N SER A 252 8.22 0.61 1.06
CA SER A 252 9.09 1.75 1.33
C SER A 252 9.72 2.25 0.03
N PHE A 253 9.52 3.52 -0.22
CA PHE A 253 10.30 4.29 -1.17
C PHE A 253 11.55 4.86 -0.47
N ALA A 254 12.37 5.63 -1.20
CA ALA A 254 13.52 6.28 -0.60
C ALA A 254 13.11 7.12 0.62
N LEU A 255 13.87 6.96 1.70
CA LEU A 255 13.69 7.64 2.98
C LEU A 255 14.91 8.51 3.29
N ARG A 256 14.76 9.45 4.22
CA ARG A 256 15.83 10.40 4.55
C ARG A 256 16.95 9.78 5.39
N SER A 257 16.63 8.77 6.18
CA SER A 257 17.58 8.17 7.10
C SER A 257 17.39 6.67 7.26
N GLN A 258 18.44 5.99 7.73
CA GLN A 258 18.37 4.58 8.09
C GLN A 258 17.41 4.33 9.28
N ILE A 259 17.24 5.32 10.17
CA ILE A 259 16.29 5.24 11.29
C ILE A 259 14.86 5.14 10.75
N ASP A 260 14.53 5.96 9.75
CA ASP A 260 13.23 5.92 9.09
C ASP A 260 12.99 4.55 8.41
N SER A 261 14.01 4.01 7.75
CA SER A 261 13.94 2.67 7.15
C SER A 261 13.65 1.60 8.20
N ARG A 262 14.36 1.62 9.33
CA ARG A 262 14.11 0.69 10.44
C ARG A 262 12.72 0.85 11.03
N THR A 263 12.21 2.07 11.09
CA THR A 263 10.84 2.31 11.59
C THR A 263 9.80 1.63 10.71
N ILE A 264 9.98 1.62 9.39
CA ILE A 264 9.02 1.04 8.43
C ILE A 264 9.27 -0.45 8.19
N LEU A 265 10.52 -0.83 7.89
CA LEU A 265 10.86 -2.18 7.40
C LEU A 265 11.43 -3.09 8.49
N ASP A 266 11.68 -2.55 9.69
CA ASP A 266 12.36 -3.23 10.81
C ASP A 266 13.81 -3.67 10.44
N GLN A 267 14.45 -2.98 9.43
CA GLN A 267 15.78 -3.29 8.87
C GLN A 267 16.63 -2.05 8.74
#